data_0db28fbbb462719659ae4b6a17b302a2
#
_entry.id   0db28fbbb462719659ae4b6a17b302a2
#
_cell.length_a   1.000
_cell.length_b   1.000
_cell.length_c   1.000
_cell.angle_alpha   90.00
_cell.angle_beta   90.00
_cell.angle_gamma   90.00
#
_symmetry.space_group_name_H-M   'P 1'
#
loop_
_entity.id
_entity.type
_entity.pdbx_description
1 polymer ?
#
loop_
_entity_poly.entity_id
_entity_poly.type
_entity_poly.pdbx_seq_one_letter_code
_entity_poly.pdbx_strand_id
1 'polypeptide(L)'
;MFLEKEGKLIYSYDGETVCIEAWGKDALRVRATKNRSFTGRDWALEAKDAHAGEVEIFEDPSAKGGAFANMYEGTDTSYGKITNGKLHAVIDSGSVITFYHEDGRVLLKEHFRRLRDEESMPLNIMGREYSNGVGDNFRIVARFVARKGEKIFGMGQYQQHELDLKGCMLELAQRNSQVSVPFYLSSIGYGFLWNNPGVGQVMFANNGTEWVTESGKEIDYLVIAGDTPAEIEENYMTLTGKPPMMPEYGMGFWQCKLRYWNQEQLLSVARKYKELGVPLDVIVVDFFHWTKQGEFKFDPKYWPDVPGMCRELKEMGIQVVVSVWPTVDIYSENFEEMKEKGYLVRTEHGVPLTMLCGGNEVFFDATNPDARTYVWEKIKKNYYDQGAKLFWLDVAEPEYSVYDFKNYRYQLGSVQEVGNIYPKYYLKAFYDGMTAEGDAMPISLIRSAWAGSAKYGALVWSGDIVSSFECFQRQVQAGLNMAVAGIPWWTTDIGGFHGARTDDPDFHRLYIRWFEYGCFCPVMRLHGNRNPQEGYGAEQIGSGSDNEIWSFGDEAYEISKKY
;
A
#
# COMPACT_ATOMS: atom_id res chain seq x y z
N MET A 1 -2.66 37.02 1.61
CA MET A 1 -4.07 37.45 1.50
C MET A 1 -4.96 36.25 1.77
N PHE A 2 -5.89 36.36 2.71
CA PHE A 2 -6.91 35.34 3.00
C PHE A 2 -8.15 35.54 2.15
N LEU A 3 -8.75 34.42 1.74
CA LEU A 3 -10.00 34.40 0.97
C LEU A 3 -10.83 33.17 1.42
N GLU A 4 -12.12 33.43 1.71
CA GLU A 4 -13.11 32.35 1.80
C GLU A 4 -13.73 32.17 0.41
N LYS A 5 -13.80 30.93 -0.05
CA LYS A 5 -14.45 30.55 -1.30
C LYS A 5 -15.12 29.19 -1.19
N GLU A 6 -16.44 29.16 -1.29
CA GLU A 6 -17.21 27.88 -1.27
C GLU A 6 -16.95 27.03 -0.04
N GLY A 7 -16.80 27.66 1.15
CA GLY A 7 -16.50 26.99 2.40
C GLY A 7 -15.06 26.45 2.50
N LYS A 8 -14.16 26.96 1.67
CA LYS A 8 -12.71 26.66 1.71
C LYS A 8 -11.94 27.88 2.17
N LEU A 9 -10.95 27.67 2.99
CA LEU A 9 -10.00 28.70 3.40
C LEU A 9 -8.80 28.69 2.47
N ILE A 10 -8.62 29.80 1.74
CA ILE A 10 -7.51 29.96 0.80
C ILE A 10 -6.58 31.04 1.34
N TYR A 11 -5.28 30.78 1.31
CA TYR A 11 -4.24 31.75 1.66
C TYR A 11 -3.16 31.78 0.58
N SER A 12 -2.84 32.99 0.12
CA SER A 12 -1.77 33.18 -0.88
C SER A 12 -0.70 34.10 -0.33
N TYR A 13 0.56 33.62 -0.35
CA TYR A 13 1.73 34.32 0.13
C TYR A 13 3.00 33.79 -0.56
N ASP A 14 3.91 34.68 -0.92
CA ASP A 14 5.23 34.38 -1.52
C ASP A 14 5.17 33.37 -2.70
N GLY A 15 4.19 33.55 -3.57
CA GLY A 15 3.99 32.69 -4.75
C GLY A 15 3.40 31.31 -4.43
N GLU A 16 3.15 30.99 -3.16
CA GLU A 16 2.43 29.79 -2.74
C GLU A 16 0.93 30.08 -2.60
N THR A 17 0.10 29.14 -2.98
CA THR A 17 -1.32 29.09 -2.66
C THR A 17 -1.60 27.89 -1.78
N VAL A 18 -2.19 28.11 -0.61
CA VAL A 18 -2.66 27.09 0.33
C VAL A 18 -4.18 27.07 0.28
N CYS A 19 -4.76 25.87 0.23
CA CYS A 19 -6.20 25.64 0.34
C CYS A 19 -6.45 24.62 1.45
N ILE A 20 -7.26 25.01 2.44
CA ILE A 20 -7.74 24.11 3.49
C ILE A 20 -9.24 23.93 3.28
N GLU A 21 -9.68 22.68 3.19
CA GLU A 21 -11.05 22.33 2.89
C GLU A 21 -11.56 21.18 3.78
N ALA A 22 -12.86 21.22 4.12
CA ALA A 22 -13.50 20.16 4.88
C ALA A 22 -13.69 18.92 4.01
N TRP A 23 -13.38 17.73 4.56
CA TRP A 23 -13.46 16.48 3.84
C TRP A 23 -13.97 15.36 4.75
N GLY A 24 -15.23 14.95 4.55
CA GLY A 24 -15.90 13.99 5.43
C GLY A 24 -16.06 14.50 6.85
N LYS A 25 -16.20 13.60 7.80
CA LYS A 25 -16.43 13.92 9.21
C LYS A 25 -15.11 14.17 9.93
N ASP A 26 -15.02 15.27 10.68
CA ASP A 26 -13.90 15.60 11.57
C ASP A 26 -12.52 15.60 10.88
N ALA A 27 -12.47 15.95 9.58
CA ALA A 27 -11.25 15.93 8.79
C ALA A 27 -11.08 17.18 7.94
N LEU A 28 -9.84 17.62 7.77
CA LEU A 28 -9.44 18.75 6.94
C LEU A 28 -8.33 18.33 5.99
N ARG A 29 -8.54 18.60 4.69
CA ARG A 29 -7.53 18.41 3.63
C ARG A 29 -6.79 19.71 3.42
N VAL A 30 -5.46 19.64 3.38
CA VAL A 30 -4.58 20.74 3.02
C VAL A 30 -3.93 20.45 1.69
N ARG A 31 -4.08 21.38 0.75
CA ARG A 31 -3.30 21.42 -0.49
C ARG A 31 -2.51 22.70 -0.57
N ALA A 32 -1.25 22.61 -0.98
CA ALA A 32 -0.41 23.78 -1.17
C ALA A 32 0.48 23.60 -2.40
N THR A 33 0.61 24.68 -3.21
CA THR A 33 1.38 24.63 -4.46
C THR A 33 1.97 25.99 -4.82
N LYS A 34 3.11 25.96 -5.52
CA LYS A 34 3.65 27.13 -6.25
C LYS A 34 3.29 27.12 -7.75
N ASN A 35 2.55 26.12 -8.20
CA ASN A 35 1.96 26.12 -9.53
C ASN A 35 0.74 27.06 -9.59
N ARG A 36 0.31 27.36 -10.80
CA ARG A 36 -0.82 28.27 -11.07
C ARG A 36 -2.16 27.75 -10.54
N SER A 37 -2.31 26.42 -10.45
CA SER A 37 -3.53 25.74 -10.00
C SER A 37 -3.19 24.38 -9.39
N PHE A 38 -4.09 23.89 -8.55
CA PHE A 38 -4.06 22.52 -8.03
C PHE A 38 -4.36 21.51 -9.15
N THR A 39 -3.88 20.27 -8.99
CA THR A 39 -4.04 19.20 -9.99
C THR A 39 -5.48 18.72 -10.14
N GLY A 40 -6.33 18.91 -9.14
CA GLY A 40 -7.68 18.35 -9.08
C GLY A 40 -7.72 16.83 -8.90
N ARG A 41 -6.61 16.20 -8.55
CA ARG A 41 -6.54 14.75 -8.27
C ARG A 41 -6.81 14.50 -6.80
N ASP A 42 -7.60 13.47 -6.50
CA ASP A 42 -7.98 13.11 -5.13
C ASP A 42 -7.22 11.90 -4.57
N TRP A 43 -6.51 11.17 -5.43
CA TRP A 43 -5.65 10.03 -5.11
C TRP A 43 -6.33 8.93 -4.27
N ALA A 44 -6.15 8.97 -2.92
CA ALA A 44 -6.78 8.01 -2.01
C ALA A 44 -8.23 8.39 -1.67
N LEU A 45 -8.57 9.68 -1.74
CA LEU A 45 -9.83 10.23 -1.26
C LEU A 45 -10.97 10.09 -2.28
N GLU A 46 -12.21 10.20 -1.81
CA GLU A 46 -13.40 10.19 -2.65
C GLU A 46 -13.97 11.63 -2.77
N ALA A 47 -14.07 12.15 -3.99
CA ALA A 47 -14.51 13.54 -4.25
C ALA A 47 -15.89 13.87 -3.66
N LYS A 48 -16.77 12.87 -3.51
CA LYS A 48 -18.10 13.02 -2.89
C LYS A 48 -18.06 13.44 -1.42
N ASP A 49 -16.94 13.24 -0.73
CA ASP A 49 -16.77 13.54 0.69
C ASP A 49 -16.32 14.99 0.95
N ALA A 50 -15.97 15.74 -0.11
CA ALA A 50 -15.70 17.18 -0.03
C ALA A 50 -16.98 17.97 0.26
N HIS A 51 -16.92 18.90 1.22
CA HIS A 51 -18.06 19.78 1.54
C HIS A 51 -17.59 21.14 2.07
N ALA A 52 -18.51 22.08 2.29
CA ALA A 52 -18.20 23.39 2.84
C ALA A 52 -17.86 23.29 4.34
N GLY A 53 -16.71 23.84 4.74
CA GLY A 53 -16.34 24.04 6.13
C GLY A 53 -16.82 25.40 6.65
N GLU A 54 -16.77 25.58 7.97
CA GLU A 54 -17.04 26.87 8.59
C GLU A 54 -15.75 27.70 8.59
N VAL A 55 -15.72 28.77 7.78
CA VAL A 55 -14.54 29.63 7.59
C VAL A 55 -14.71 30.95 8.27
N GLU A 56 -13.71 31.37 9.03
CA GLU A 56 -13.62 32.67 9.69
C GLU A 56 -12.27 33.32 9.29
N ILE A 57 -12.32 34.60 8.90
CA ILE A 57 -11.10 35.40 8.65
C ILE A 57 -11.18 36.60 9.60
N PHE A 58 -10.13 36.81 10.40
CA PHE A 58 -10.12 37.88 11.40
C PHE A 58 -8.72 38.48 11.57
N GLU A 59 -8.67 39.68 12.11
CA GLU A 59 -7.47 40.39 12.49
C GLU A 59 -7.21 40.19 13.98
N ASP A 60 -5.96 39.90 14.36
CA ASP A 60 -5.54 39.89 15.76
C ASP A 60 -4.73 41.16 16.07
N PRO A 61 -5.41 42.17 16.65
CA PRO A 61 -4.75 43.43 17.03
C PRO A 61 -3.64 43.24 18.09
N SER A 62 -3.64 42.07 18.79
CA SER A 62 -2.66 41.73 19.80
C SER A 62 -1.44 40.97 19.23
N ALA A 63 -1.57 40.43 18.03
CA ALA A 63 -0.45 39.80 17.30
C ALA A 63 0.55 40.90 16.93
N LYS A 64 1.34 41.32 17.90
CA LYS A 64 2.49 42.20 17.65
C LYS A 64 3.39 41.41 16.67
N GLY A 65 3.43 41.89 15.44
CA GLY A 65 4.28 41.38 14.41
C GLY A 65 5.66 41.11 14.97
N GLY A 66 6.36 40.06 14.51
CA GLY A 66 7.71 39.73 14.96
C GLY A 66 8.66 40.94 14.85
N ALA A 67 9.89 40.83 15.28
CA ALA A 67 10.84 41.92 15.42
C ALA A 67 11.04 42.86 14.22
N PHE A 68 10.50 42.50 13.03
CA PHE A 68 10.44 43.36 11.84
C PHE A 68 9.14 44.18 11.74
N ALA A 69 8.10 43.87 12.50
CA ALA A 69 6.83 44.63 12.46
C ALA A 69 7.02 46.12 12.78
N ASN A 70 8.01 46.43 13.63
CA ASN A 70 8.34 47.81 13.93
C ASN A 70 9.18 48.53 12.84
N MET A 71 9.66 47.79 11.82
CA MET A 71 10.45 48.36 10.72
C MET A 71 9.64 48.54 9.42
N TYR A 72 8.51 47.89 9.31
CA TYR A 72 7.62 47.98 8.15
C TYR A 72 6.20 48.31 8.63
N GLU A 73 5.72 49.51 8.37
CA GLU A 73 4.31 49.88 8.57
C GLU A 73 3.45 48.94 7.72
N GLY A 74 2.53 48.19 8.33
CA GLY A 74 1.56 47.35 7.65
C GLY A 74 1.82 45.82 7.67
N THR A 75 2.42 45.29 8.73
CA THR A 75 2.42 43.83 8.94
C THR A 75 0.99 43.33 9.06
N ASP A 76 0.62 42.44 8.13
CA ASP A 76 -0.67 41.76 8.14
C ASP A 76 -0.74 40.86 9.40
N THR A 77 -1.69 41.21 10.29
CA THR A 77 -1.96 40.44 11.53
C THR A 77 -3.19 39.54 11.35
N SER A 78 -3.71 39.46 10.14
CA SER A 78 -4.86 38.63 9.83
C SER A 78 -4.50 37.13 9.91
N TYR A 79 -5.47 36.33 10.27
CA TYR A 79 -5.40 34.87 10.20
C TYR A 79 -6.76 34.29 9.81
N GLY A 80 -6.68 33.07 9.27
CA GLY A 80 -7.87 32.33 8.86
C GLY A 80 -8.06 31.10 9.73
N LYS A 81 -9.31 30.78 10.00
CA LYS A 81 -9.72 29.55 10.68
C LYS A 81 -10.74 28.81 9.83
N ILE A 82 -10.63 27.49 9.77
CA ILE A 82 -11.65 26.62 9.19
C ILE A 82 -11.97 25.49 10.17
N THR A 83 -13.27 25.23 10.35
CA THR A 83 -13.76 24.20 11.27
C THR A 83 -14.55 23.13 10.52
N ASN A 84 -14.34 21.87 10.87
CA ASN A 84 -15.13 20.72 10.44
C ASN A 84 -15.30 19.76 11.62
N GLY A 85 -16.48 19.81 12.27
CA GLY A 85 -16.78 18.98 13.44
C GLY A 85 -15.77 19.19 14.58
N LYS A 86 -15.15 18.12 15.03
CA LYS A 86 -14.16 18.13 16.13
C LYS A 86 -12.80 18.75 15.76
N LEU A 87 -12.55 19.03 14.49
CA LEU A 87 -11.28 19.55 13.99
C LEU A 87 -11.39 20.99 13.52
N HIS A 88 -10.47 21.84 13.97
CA HIS A 88 -10.27 23.13 13.29
C HIS A 88 -8.79 23.40 13.02
N ALA A 89 -8.53 24.12 11.94
CA ALA A 89 -7.21 24.58 11.56
C ALA A 89 -7.15 26.09 11.55
N VAL A 90 -6.06 26.64 12.06
CA VAL A 90 -5.73 28.06 12.02
C VAL A 90 -4.47 28.25 11.18
N ILE A 91 -4.51 29.12 10.19
CA ILE A 91 -3.34 29.57 9.44
C ILE A 91 -3.06 31.03 9.75
N ASP A 92 -1.83 31.32 10.18
CA ASP A 92 -1.40 32.66 10.53
C ASP A 92 -0.86 33.45 9.32
N SER A 93 -0.59 34.73 9.48
CA SER A 93 -0.02 35.60 8.45
C SER A 93 1.39 35.18 7.99
N GLY A 94 2.06 34.33 8.75
CA GLY A 94 3.32 33.71 8.40
C GLY A 94 3.17 32.41 7.63
N SER A 95 1.94 32.05 7.24
CA SER A 95 1.61 30.82 6.51
C SER A 95 1.81 29.52 7.31
N VAL A 96 1.81 29.56 8.64
CA VAL A 96 1.93 28.40 9.51
C VAL A 96 0.56 27.86 9.88
N ILE A 97 0.32 26.57 9.62
CA ILE A 97 -0.93 25.89 9.95
C ILE A 97 -0.80 25.17 11.29
N THR A 98 -1.80 25.39 12.15
CA THR A 98 -1.95 24.66 13.41
C THR A 98 -3.33 24.04 13.49
N PHE A 99 -3.39 22.75 13.79
CA PHE A 99 -4.61 21.98 13.95
C PHE A 99 -4.94 21.79 15.42
N TYR A 100 -6.21 21.97 15.74
CA TYR A 100 -6.73 21.85 17.10
C TYR A 100 -7.92 20.90 17.14
N HIS A 101 -8.04 20.16 18.22
CA HIS A 101 -9.27 19.48 18.58
C HIS A 101 -10.29 20.47 19.14
N GLU A 102 -11.59 20.16 19.11
CA GLU A 102 -12.66 21.05 19.62
C GLU A 102 -12.48 21.47 21.09
N ASP A 103 -11.79 20.65 21.90
CA ASP A 103 -11.44 20.96 23.30
C ASP A 103 -10.28 21.97 23.47
N GLY A 104 -9.73 22.48 22.37
CA GLY A 104 -8.63 23.44 22.32
C GLY A 104 -7.22 22.85 22.39
N ARG A 105 -7.09 21.54 22.49
CA ARG A 105 -5.77 20.87 22.47
C ARG A 105 -5.19 20.93 21.05
N VAL A 106 -3.93 21.32 20.94
CA VAL A 106 -3.21 21.29 19.66
C VAL A 106 -2.93 19.84 19.27
N LEU A 107 -3.34 19.43 18.09
CA LEU A 107 -3.10 18.10 17.53
C LEU A 107 -1.79 18.07 16.72
N LEU A 108 -1.66 18.98 15.75
CA LEU A 108 -0.53 19.04 14.83
C LEU A 108 -0.22 20.49 14.52
N LYS A 109 1.06 20.83 14.35
CA LYS A 109 1.51 22.16 13.96
C LYS A 109 2.63 22.05 12.96
N GLU A 110 2.57 22.84 11.90
CA GLU A 110 3.68 22.99 10.97
C GLU A 110 4.91 23.57 11.67
N HIS A 111 6.09 23.07 11.31
CA HIS A 111 7.34 23.53 11.86
C HIS A 111 7.85 24.74 11.07
N PHE A 112 8.04 25.85 11.75
CA PHE A 112 8.57 27.08 11.17
C PHE A 112 9.58 27.70 12.11
N ARG A 113 10.77 28.01 11.63
CA ARG A 113 11.78 28.80 12.37
C ARG A 113 12.01 30.10 11.63
N ARG A 114 11.83 31.21 12.31
CA ARG A 114 12.13 32.53 11.80
C ARG A 114 13.50 33.03 12.30
N LEU A 115 14.13 33.86 11.46
CA LEU A 115 15.23 34.71 11.89
C LEU A 115 14.76 35.54 13.10
N ARG A 116 15.28 35.29 14.31
CA ARG A 116 14.96 35.97 15.57
C ARG A 116 13.83 35.39 16.44
N ASP A 117 13.57 34.11 16.38
CA ASP A 117 12.95 33.47 17.54
C ASP A 117 13.84 33.68 18.79
N GLU A 118 13.22 33.77 19.98
CA GLU A 118 13.93 33.98 21.25
C GLU A 118 15.04 32.95 21.51
N GLU A 119 15.04 31.83 20.80
CA GLU A 119 16.07 30.80 20.80
C GLU A 119 17.27 31.13 19.89
N SER A 120 17.35 32.32 19.32
CA SER A 120 18.51 32.97 18.71
C SER A 120 19.26 32.24 17.60
N MET A 121 18.59 31.52 16.74
CA MET A 121 19.22 30.94 15.55
C MET A 121 18.90 31.75 14.31
N PRO A 122 19.90 32.21 13.54
CA PRO A 122 19.66 32.92 12.27
C PRO A 122 19.30 31.95 11.15
N LEU A 123 18.39 31.00 11.43
CA LEU A 123 17.89 30.02 10.48
C LEU A 123 16.48 30.35 10.10
N ASN A 124 16.23 30.37 8.79
CA ASN A 124 14.91 30.49 8.23
C ASN A 124 14.53 29.12 7.63
N ILE A 125 13.79 28.31 8.39
CA ILE A 125 13.33 26.99 7.96
C ILE A 125 11.82 27.09 7.77
N MET A 126 11.37 26.87 6.55
CA MET A 126 9.95 26.88 6.20
C MET A 126 9.27 25.56 6.53
N GLY A 127 8.00 25.62 6.91
CA GLY A 127 7.16 24.42 7.08
C GLY A 127 6.95 23.66 5.77
N ARG A 128 6.89 24.40 4.67
CA ARG A 128 6.75 23.85 3.31
C ARG A 128 7.85 24.41 2.41
N GLU A 129 8.51 23.53 1.68
CA GLU A 129 9.57 23.91 0.73
C GLU A 129 9.36 23.23 -0.63
N TYR A 130 9.72 23.94 -1.68
CA TYR A 130 9.62 23.49 -3.06
C TYR A 130 10.94 23.73 -3.76
N SER A 131 11.58 22.67 -4.25
CA SER A 131 12.73 22.76 -5.14
C SER A 131 12.31 22.37 -6.55
N ASN A 132 12.64 23.19 -7.53
CA ASN A 132 12.23 22.95 -8.92
C ASN A 132 12.70 21.59 -9.41
N GLY A 133 11.77 20.86 -10.01
CA GLY A 133 11.98 19.57 -10.67
C GLY A 133 11.85 19.66 -12.19
N VAL A 134 11.45 18.56 -12.81
CA VAL A 134 11.21 18.48 -14.25
C VAL A 134 9.80 18.99 -14.58
N GLY A 135 9.68 19.87 -15.55
CA GLY A 135 8.39 20.44 -15.96
C GLY A 135 7.77 21.30 -14.86
N ASP A 136 6.55 20.98 -14.47
CA ASP A 136 5.80 21.64 -13.40
C ASP A 136 5.87 20.90 -12.05
N ASN A 137 6.79 19.95 -11.92
CA ASN A 137 7.02 19.19 -10.69
C ASN A 137 8.04 19.88 -9.79
N PHE A 138 7.92 19.61 -8.50
CA PHE A 138 8.85 20.02 -7.44
C PHE A 138 9.30 18.81 -6.64
N ARG A 139 10.51 18.85 -6.10
CA ARG A 139 10.82 18.14 -4.87
C ARG A 139 10.18 18.91 -3.73
N ILE A 140 9.33 18.25 -2.97
CA ILE A 140 8.47 18.85 -1.95
C ILE A 140 8.91 18.39 -0.57
N VAL A 141 8.95 19.32 0.39
CA VAL A 141 9.18 19.01 1.80
C VAL A 141 8.08 19.66 2.65
N ALA A 142 7.49 18.87 3.54
CA ALA A 142 6.56 19.35 4.57
C ALA A 142 7.07 18.97 5.96
N ARG A 143 7.14 19.93 6.89
CA ARG A 143 7.70 19.75 8.23
C ARG A 143 6.67 20.07 9.30
N PHE A 144 6.66 19.25 10.35
CA PHE A 144 5.80 19.41 11.51
C PHE A 144 6.58 19.36 12.80
N VAL A 145 6.08 20.04 13.82
CA VAL A 145 6.67 20.06 15.17
C VAL A 145 6.52 18.67 15.79
N ALA A 146 7.62 18.09 16.24
CA ALA A 146 7.58 16.85 17.02
C ALA A 146 7.12 17.11 18.46
N ARG A 147 6.36 16.19 19.01
CA ARG A 147 5.90 16.25 20.40
C ARG A 147 6.57 15.20 21.25
N LYS A 148 7.02 15.61 22.43
CA LYS A 148 7.61 14.70 23.40
C LYS A 148 6.57 13.70 23.90
N GLY A 149 6.89 12.41 23.83
CA GLY A 149 6.03 11.32 24.30
C GLY A 149 4.93 10.90 23.30
N GLU A 150 4.84 11.55 22.15
CA GLU A 150 3.98 11.09 21.05
C GLU A 150 4.48 9.75 20.53
N LYS A 151 3.55 8.82 20.29
CA LYS A 151 3.77 7.56 19.60
C LYS A 151 3.04 7.56 18.28
N ILE A 152 3.61 6.90 17.28
CA ILE A 152 3.13 6.89 15.90
C ILE A 152 3.01 5.44 15.43
N PHE A 153 1.85 5.06 14.90
CA PHE A 153 1.54 3.72 14.44
C PHE A 153 0.97 3.78 13.02
N GLY A 154 1.15 2.73 12.22
CA GLY A 154 0.63 2.66 10.86
C GLY A 154 1.73 2.68 9.81
N MET A 155 1.57 3.47 8.76
CA MET A 155 2.49 3.59 7.60
C MET A 155 2.59 2.35 6.71
N GLY A 156 1.95 1.24 7.07
CA GLY A 156 2.03 0.00 6.33
C GLY A 156 3.05 -1.00 6.89
N GLN A 157 3.61 -1.82 6.03
CA GLN A 157 4.50 -2.92 6.38
C GLN A 157 5.96 -2.54 6.10
N TYR A 158 6.78 -2.52 7.14
CA TYR A 158 8.23 -2.34 7.05
C TYR A 158 8.93 -3.46 7.82
N GLN A 159 10.08 -3.92 7.33
CA GLN A 159 10.83 -5.03 7.94
C GLN A 159 11.76 -4.52 9.05
N GLN A 160 11.17 -3.97 10.12
CA GLN A 160 11.87 -3.40 11.28
C GLN A 160 11.23 -3.89 12.59
N HIS A 161 11.94 -3.68 13.71
CA HIS A 161 11.49 -4.14 15.03
C HIS A 161 10.50 -3.19 15.74
N GLU A 162 10.42 -1.96 15.28
CA GLU A 162 9.64 -0.92 15.93
C GLU A 162 8.16 -1.02 15.54
N LEU A 163 7.29 -1.10 16.54
CA LEU A 163 5.85 -0.88 16.40
C LEU A 163 5.54 0.62 16.46
N ASP A 164 6.13 1.32 17.44
CA ASP A 164 6.10 2.78 17.54
C ASP A 164 7.15 3.36 16.58
N LEU A 165 6.70 4.06 15.57
CA LEU A 165 7.54 4.59 14.51
C LEU A 165 8.23 5.91 14.88
N LYS A 166 8.07 6.42 16.12
CA LYS A 166 8.77 7.60 16.59
C LYS A 166 10.28 7.33 16.65
N GLY A 167 11.05 8.16 15.99
CA GLY A 167 12.50 7.98 15.81
C GLY A 167 12.89 7.28 14.51
N CYS A 168 11.93 6.74 13.75
CA CYS A 168 12.19 6.03 12.50
C CYS A 168 12.24 6.96 11.29
N MET A 169 13.00 6.56 10.30
CA MET A 169 12.96 7.06 8.93
C MET A 169 12.42 5.93 8.04
N LEU A 170 11.39 6.23 7.25
CA LEU A 170 10.78 5.27 6.34
C LEU A 170 10.88 5.78 4.90
N GLU A 171 11.25 4.91 3.97
CA GLU A 171 11.14 5.18 2.55
C GLU A 171 9.67 5.10 2.13
N LEU A 172 9.21 6.05 1.35
CA LEU A 172 7.88 6.02 0.72
C LEU A 172 8.02 5.46 -0.69
N ALA A 173 8.19 4.16 -0.78
CA ALA A 173 8.28 3.39 -2.02
C ALA A 173 7.79 1.96 -1.78
N GLN A 174 7.26 1.35 -2.83
CA GLN A 174 6.88 -0.06 -2.79
C GLN A 174 8.10 -0.93 -3.14
N ARG A 175 8.39 -1.92 -2.32
CA ARG A 175 9.45 -2.92 -2.55
C ARG A 175 8.98 -4.28 -2.08
N ASN A 176 9.57 -5.35 -2.57
CA ASN A 176 9.29 -6.68 -2.03
C ASN A 176 9.49 -6.70 -0.51
N SER A 177 8.51 -7.23 0.23
CA SER A 177 8.41 -7.24 1.70
C SER A 177 8.24 -5.86 2.37
N GLN A 178 8.20 -4.75 1.63
CA GLN A 178 7.90 -3.41 2.12
C GLN A 178 6.65 -2.85 1.41
N VAL A 179 5.66 -2.49 2.19
CA VAL A 179 4.41 -1.89 1.69
C VAL A 179 4.21 -0.52 2.33
N SER A 180 4.27 0.53 1.51
CA SER A 180 4.14 1.91 1.97
C SER A 180 2.69 2.40 1.82
N VAL A 181 2.00 2.54 2.94
CA VAL A 181 0.66 3.13 3.03
C VAL A 181 0.75 4.38 3.90
N PRO A 182 0.76 5.60 3.34
CA PRO A 182 1.21 6.80 4.04
C PRO A 182 0.14 7.40 4.97
N PHE A 183 -0.45 6.55 5.81
CA PHE A 183 -1.34 6.94 6.90
C PHE A 183 -0.77 6.49 8.23
N TYR A 184 -0.82 7.39 9.21
CA TYR A 184 -0.49 7.05 10.59
C TYR A 184 -1.52 7.56 11.59
N LEU A 185 -1.62 6.84 12.70
CA LEU A 185 -2.37 7.19 13.89
C LEU A 185 -1.40 7.71 14.96
N SER A 186 -1.66 8.90 15.49
CA SER A 186 -0.92 9.49 16.61
C SER A 186 -1.61 9.22 17.94
N SER A 187 -0.81 8.87 18.96
CA SER A 187 -1.28 8.71 20.35
C SER A 187 -1.83 10.00 20.98
N ILE A 188 -1.69 11.15 20.30
CA ILE A 188 -2.25 12.44 20.72
C ILE A 188 -3.73 12.58 20.33
N GLY A 189 -4.27 11.69 19.46
CA GLY A 189 -5.67 11.67 19.06
C GLY A 189 -5.94 12.33 17.71
N TYR A 190 -5.07 12.06 16.73
CA TYR A 190 -5.30 12.40 15.34
C TYR A 190 -4.74 11.32 14.39
N GLY A 191 -5.32 11.26 13.20
CA GLY A 191 -4.78 10.54 12.05
C GLY A 191 -4.22 11.52 11.02
N PHE A 192 -3.19 11.09 10.29
CA PHE A 192 -2.57 11.86 9.23
C PHE A 192 -2.38 11.00 7.99
N LEU A 193 -2.89 11.46 6.85
CA LEU A 193 -2.67 10.84 5.54
C LEU A 193 -1.83 11.79 4.67
N TRP A 194 -0.66 11.33 4.23
CA TRP A 194 0.10 11.96 3.16
C TRP A 194 -0.48 11.50 1.82
N ASN A 195 -1.38 12.29 1.25
CA ASN A 195 -2.14 11.94 0.04
C ASN A 195 -1.35 12.25 -1.24
N ASN A 196 -0.09 11.84 -1.27
CA ASN A 196 0.83 12.04 -2.38
C ASN A 196 1.48 10.71 -2.78
N PRO A 197 1.23 10.19 -4.00
CA PRO A 197 1.73 8.88 -4.44
C PRO A 197 3.17 8.90 -4.93
N GLY A 198 3.88 10.01 -4.82
CA GLY A 198 5.28 10.14 -5.23
C GLY A 198 6.22 9.31 -4.35
N VAL A 199 7.32 8.88 -4.95
CA VAL A 199 8.42 8.26 -4.20
C VAL A 199 9.09 9.30 -3.33
N GLY A 200 9.44 8.92 -2.09
CA GLY A 200 10.04 9.85 -1.14
C GLY A 200 10.41 9.20 0.18
N GLN A 201 10.31 9.96 1.25
CA GLN A 201 10.58 9.46 2.59
C GLN A 201 9.82 10.26 3.66
N VAL A 202 9.65 9.65 4.83
CA VAL A 202 9.24 10.34 6.04
C VAL A 202 10.23 10.06 7.16
N MET A 203 10.50 11.08 7.97
CA MET A 203 11.33 10.98 9.17
C MET A 203 10.53 11.46 10.38
N PHE A 204 10.26 10.57 11.33
CA PHE A 204 9.59 10.86 12.59
C PHE A 204 10.60 11.16 13.71
N ALA A 205 11.49 12.13 13.50
CA ALA A 205 12.53 12.46 14.46
C ALA A 205 11.98 13.09 15.75
N ASN A 206 12.80 13.08 16.82
CA ASN A 206 12.41 13.65 18.12
C ASN A 206 12.30 15.18 18.11
N ASN A 207 12.94 15.84 17.15
CA ASN A 207 12.97 17.31 17.02
C ASN A 207 12.08 17.83 15.87
N GLY A 208 11.47 16.96 15.07
CA GLY A 208 10.60 17.34 13.95
C GLY A 208 10.19 16.14 13.14
N THR A 209 9.03 16.23 12.50
CA THR A 209 8.61 15.25 11.49
C THR A 209 8.78 15.89 10.13
N GLU A 210 9.43 15.18 9.19
CA GLU A 210 9.67 15.67 7.83
C GLU A 210 9.16 14.66 6.80
N TRP A 211 8.29 15.14 5.90
CA TRP A 211 7.81 14.41 4.73
C TRP A 211 8.50 14.95 3.48
N VAL A 212 9.01 14.06 2.67
CA VAL A 212 9.64 14.40 1.39
C VAL A 212 8.98 13.62 0.27
N THR A 213 8.60 14.32 -0.81
CA THR A 213 8.25 13.71 -2.09
C THR A 213 9.27 14.18 -3.12
N GLU A 214 9.92 13.24 -3.81
CA GLU A 214 10.99 13.56 -4.75
C GLU A 214 10.49 14.23 -6.04
N SER A 215 9.23 13.98 -6.40
CA SER A 215 8.59 14.63 -7.55
C SER A 215 7.08 14.72 -7.32
N GLY A 216 6.54 15.92 -7.31
CA GLY A 216 5.11 16.18 -7.13
C GLY A 216 4.76 17.60 -7.54
N LYS A 217 3.47 17.89 -7.75
CA LYS A 217 2.99 19.20 -8.19
C LYS A 217 2.45 20.05 -7.07
N GLU A 218 2.06 19.42 -5.97
CA GLU A 218 1.46 20.04 -4.81
C GLU A 218 1.71 19.22 -3.55
N ILE A 219 1.70 19.86 -2.41
CA ILE A 219 1.52 19.21 -1.11
C ILE A 219 0.04 18.83 -1.02
N ASP A 220 -0.26 17.62 -0.56
CA ASP A 220 -1.61 17.15 -0.31
C ASP A 220 -1.58 16.21 0.90
N TYR A 221 -2.24 16.62 1.98
CA TYR A 221 -2.39 15.80 3.16
C TYR A 221 -3.73 16.03 3.86
N LEU A 222 -4.14 15.05 4.65
CA LEU A 222 -5.37 15.07 5.43
C LEU A 222 -5.04 14.89 6.90
N VAL A 223 -5.69 15.70 7.77
CA VAL A 223 -5.69 15.51 9.23
C VAL A 223 -7.08 15.14 9.66
N ILE A 224 -7.21 14.12 10.51
CA ILE A 224 -8.47 13.57 11.01
C ILE A 224 -8.44 13.62 12.53
N ALA A 225 -9.44 14.22 13.18
CA ALA A 225 -9.58 14.21 14.64
C ALA A 225 -10.55 13.12 15.11
N GLY A 226 -10.41 12.71 16.35
CA GLY A 226 -11.35 11.82 17.05
C GLY A 226 -11.02 11.70 18.53
N ASP A 227 -12.01 11.28 19.32
CA ASP A 227 -11.82 11.04 20.76
C ASP A 227 -11.17 9.69 21.03
N THR A 228 -11.30 8.77 20.09
CA THR A 228 -10.74 7.42 20.17
C THR A 228 -10.02 7.02 18.87
N PRO A 229 -9.05 6.11 18.94
CA PRO A 229 -8.43 5.53 17.75
C PRO A 229 -9.47 4.96 16.77
N ALA A 230 -10.49 4.29 17.27
CA ALA A 230 -11.53 3.69 16.43
C ALA A 230 -12.34 4.72 15.63
N GLU A 231 -12.65 5.89 16.20
CA GLU A 231 -13.30 6.98 15.45
C GLU A 231 -12.42 7.52 14.34
N ILE A 232 -11.13 7.70 14.61
CA ILE A 232 -10.15 8.17 13.61
C ILE A 232 -10.06 7.17 12.47
N GLU A 233 -9.92 5.88 12.79
CA GLU A 233 -9.84 4.80 11.79
C GLU A 233 -11.14 4.70 10.98
N GLU A 234 -12.31 4.79 11.60
CA GLU A 234 -13.58 4.76 10.89
C GLU A 234 -13.73 5.93 9.92
N ASN A 235 -13.35 7.14 10.35
CA ASN A 235 -13.35 8.32 9.50
C ASN A 235 -12.38 8.15 8.33
N TYR A 236 -11.14 7.69 8.59
CA TYR A 236 -10.14 7.41 7.55
C TYR A 236 -10.66 6.39 6.53
N MET A 237 -11.18 5.25 6.99
CA MET A 237 -11.68 4.20 6.11
C MET A 237 -12.94 4.65 5.34
N THR A 238 -13.76 5.53 5.91
CA THR A 238 -14.89 6.12 5.18
C THR A 238 -14.41 6.99 4.02
N LEU A 239 -13.37 7.79 4.24
CA LEU A 239 -12.81 8.72 3.25
C LEU A 239 -12.02 8.04 2.12
N THR A 240 -11.40 6.91 2.40
CA THR A 240 -10.57 6.17 1.44
C THR A 240 -11.25 4.93 0.86
N GLY A 241 -12.40 4.55 1.41
CA GLY A 241 -13.21 3.41 1.02
C GLY A 241 -12.99 2.19 1.90
N LYS A 242 -14.09 1.70 2.48
CA LYS A 242 -14.10 0.51 3.35
C LYS A 242 -13.84 -0.76 2.55
N PRO A 243 -13.13 -1.76 3.12
CA PRO A 243 -12.91 -3.04 2.46
C PRO A 243 -14.22 -3.82 2.34
N PRO A 244 -14.36 -4.68 1.32
CA PRO A 244 -15.41 -5.69 1.32
C PRO A 244 -15.24 -6.63 2.51
N MET A 245 -16.35 -7.23 2.94
CA MET A 245 -16.30 -8.29 3.96
C MET A 245 -15.50 -9.48 3.42
N MET A 246 -14.69 -10.08 4.28
CA MET A 246 -13.97 -11.30 3.94
C MET A 246 -14.98 -12.43 3.69
N PRO A 247 -14.95 -13.07 2.52
CA PRO A 247 -15.73 -14.29 2.28
C PRO A 247 -15.32 -15.41 3.24
N GLU A 248 -16.25 -16.32 3.53
CA GLU A 248 -16.05 -17.41 4.50
C GLU A 248 -14.78 -18.23 4.22
N TYR A 249 -14.50 -18.58 2.96
CA TYR A 249 -13.29 -19.30 2.57
C TYR A 249 -11.99 -18.55 2.93
N GLY A 250 -12.03 -17.23 2.96
CA GLY A 250 -10.87 -16.40 3.28
C GLY A 250 -10.45 -16.50 4.74
N MET A 251 -11.38 -16.87 5.63
CA MET A 251 -11.13 -17.04 7.05
C MET A 251 -10.67 -18.45 7.43
N GLY A 252 -10.64 -19.38 6.47
CA GLY A 252 -10.17 -20.73 6.64
C GLY A 252 -8.67 -20.91 6.36
N PHE A 253 -8.23 -22.16 6.24
CA PHE A 253 -6.84 -22.49 6.02
C PHE A 253 -6.47 -22.49 4.52
N TRP A 254 -5.38 -21.81 4.17
CA TRP A 254 -4.83 -21.73 2.83
C TRP A 254 -3.54 -22.52 2.71
N GLN A 255 -3.53 -23.50 1.83
CA GLN A 255 -2.34 -24.29 1.49
C GLN A 255 -1.68 -23.76 0.22
N CYS A 256 -0.42 -23.40 0.34
CA CYS A 256 0.42 -23.00 -0.78
C CYS A 256 1.83 -23.54 -0.62
N LYS A 257 2.57 -23.68 -1.71
CA LYS A 257 4.02 -23.88 -1.75
C LYS A 257 4.61 -23.33 -3.04
N LEU A 258 5.87 -23.08 -3.08
CA LEU A 258 6.61 -22.79 -4.30
C LEU A 258 7.26 -24.10 -4.78
N ARG A 259 6.72 -24.81 -5.75
CA ARG A 259 5.34 -24.70 -6.32
C ARG A 259 4.77 -26.09 -6.58
N TYR A 260 3.51 -26.20 -6.87
CA TYR A 260 2.94 -27.41 -7.48
C TYR A 260 3.32 -27.44 -8.97
N TRP A 261 3.93 -28.54 -9.42
CA TRP A 261 4.44 -28.66 -10.79
C TRP A 261 3.36 -28.87 -11.84
N ASN A 262 2.25 -29.49 -11.43
CA ASN A 262 1.17 -29.86 -12.33
C ASN A 262 -0.15 -30.07 -11.58
N GLN A 263 -1.22 -30.22 -12.36
CA GLN A 263 -2.58 -30.40 -11.89
C GLN A 263 -2.73 -31.61 -10.95
N GLU A 264 -2.13 -32.77 -11.28
CA GLU A 264 -2.27 -33.98 -10.47
C GLU A 264 -1.58 -33.86 -9.12
N GLN A 265 -0.40 -33.23 -9.05
CA GLN A 265 0.27 -32.99 -7.79
C GLN A 265 -0.59 -32.10 -6.86
N LEU A 266 -1.18 -31.02 -7.39
CA LEU A 266 -2.06 -30.16 -6.63
C LEU A 266 -3.30 -30.90 -6.12
N LEU A 267 -3.97 -31.66 -7.00
CA LEU A 267 -5.14 -32.46 -6.62
C LEU A 267 -4.81 -33.55 -5.60
N SER A 268 -3.64 -34.19 -5.71
CA SER A 268 -3.20 -35.22 -4.76
C SER A 268 -3.06 -34.65 -3.34
N VAL A 269 -2.58 -33.43 -3.19
CA VAL A 269 -2.49 -32.73 -1.90
C VAL A 269 -3.89 -32.40 -1.36
N ALA A 270 -4.78 -31.86 -2.19
CA ALA A 270 -6.16 -31.56 -1.79
C ALA A 270 -6.91 -32.82 -1.31
N ARG A 271 -6.80 -33.93 -2.07
CA ARG A 271 -7.36 -35.24 -1.69
C ARG A 271 -6.79 -35.74 -0.38
N LYS A 272 -5.48 -35.58 -0.14
CA LYS A 272 -4.83 -36.00 1.10
C LYS A 272 -5.33 -35.22 2.31
N TYR A 273 -5.57 -33.91 2.22
CA TYR A 273 -6.23 -33.14 3.28
C TYR A 273 -7.60 -33.73 3.64
N LYS A 274 -8.42 -34.06 2.63
CA LYS A 274 -9.72 -34.70 2.82
C LYS A 274 -9.61 -36.10 3.45
N GLU A 275 -8.69 -36.93 2.99
CA GLU A 275 -8.43 -38.25 3.55
C GLU A 275 -8.04 -38.19 5.04
N LEU A 276 -7.20 -37.22 5.39
CA LEU A 276 -6.75 -37.00 6.76
C LEU A 276 -7.80 -36.33 7.66
N GLY A 277 -8.92 -35.87 7.08
CA GLY A 277 -9.96 -35.13 7.80
C GLY A 277 -9.50 -33.76 8.32
N VAL A 278 -8.48 -33.17 7.70
CA VAL A 278 -7.95 -31.85 8.06
C VAL A 278 -8.66 -30.80 7.18
N PRO A 279 -9.17 -29.71 7.75
CA PRO A 279 -9.79 -28.63 6.98
C PRO A 279 -8.82 -28.01 5.99
N LEU A 280 -9.31 -27.72 4.78
CA LEU A 280 -8.63 -26.97 3.75
C LEU A 280 -9.68 -26.18 2.98
N ASP A 281 -9.58 -24.85 3.00
CA ASP A 281 -10.53 -23.96 2.34
C ASP A 281 -10.02 -23.44 1.01
N VAL A 282 -8.70 -23.22 0.92
CA VAL A 282 -8.06 -22.69 -0.28
C VAL A 282 -6.78 -23.43 -0.61
N ILE A 283 -6.60 -23.78 -1.89
CA ILE A 283 -5.32 -24.25 -2.42
C ILE A 283 -4.84 -23.30 -3.51
N VAL A 284 -3.53 -23.03 -3.57
CA VAL A 284 -2.95 -21.97 -4.41
C VAL A 284 -2.08 -22.56 -5.52
N VAL A 285 -2.31 -22.11 -6.74
CA VAL A 285 -1.42 -22.32 -7.88
C VAL A 285 -0.46 -21.15 -7.97
N ASP A 286 0.81 -21.41 -7.70
CA ASP A 286 1.86 -20.40 -7.74
C ASP A 286 2.37 -20.13 -9.18
N PHE A 287 3.33 -19.22 -9.32
CA PHE A 287 3.88 -18.74 -10.59
C PHE A 287 4.44 -19.86 -11.51
N PHE A 288 4.76 -19.52 -12.75
CA PHE A 288 5.22 -20.44 -13.82
C PHE A 288 4.31 -21.66 -14.09
N HIS A 289 3.02 -21.54 -13.82
CA HIS A 289 2.00 -22.44 -14.35
C HIS A 289 1.63 -22.09 -15.80
N TRP A 290 2.11 -20.98 -16.33
CA TRP A 290 1.92 -20.47 -17.69
C TRP A 290 3.03 -20.92 -18.65
N THR A 291 2.76 -20.79 -19.94
CA THR A 291 3.76 -21.07 -21.00
C THR A 291 4.82 -19.98 -21.07
N LYS A 292 4.40 -18.70 -21.02
CA LYS A 292 5.23 -17.50 -20.91
C LYS A 292 4.54 -16.44 -20.07
N GLN A 293 5.33 -15.62 -19.41
CA GLN A 293 4.80 -14.49 -18.66
C GLN A 293 4.00 -13.55 -19.58
N GLY A 294 2.84 -13.07 -19.13
CA GLY A 294 1.97 -12.20 -19.90
C GLY A 294 1.06 -12.91 -20.93
N GLU A 295 1.08 -14.23 -21.03
CA GLU A 295 0.08 -14.98 -21.80
C GLU A 295 -1.21 -15.16 -21.00
N PHE A 296 -1.14 -15.02 -19.68
CA PHE A 296 -2.28 -15.10 -18.77
C PHE A 296 -3.12 -16.36 -18.99
N LYS A 297 -2.48 -17.52 -19.04
CA LYS A 297 -3.12 -18.81 -19.26
C LYS A 297 -2.30 -19.96 -18.67
N PHE A 298 -2.95 -21.05 -18.32
CA PHE A 298 -2.28 -22.29 -17.91
C PHE A 298 -1.53 -22.93 -19.08
N ASP A 299 -0.37 -23.52 -18.79
CA ASP A 299 0.32 -24.41 -19.73
C ASP A 299 -0.43 -25.75 -19.82
N PRO A 300 -1.03 -26.10 -20.99
CA PRO A 300 -1.82 -27.31 -21.14
C PRO A 300 -1.01 -28.60 -20.99
N LYS A 301 0.31 -28.52 -21.07
CA LYS A 301 1.20 -29.68 -20.82
C LYS A 301 1.15 -30.13 -19.37
N TYR A 302 1.05 -29.20 -18.43
CA TYR A 302 1.08 -29.48 -16.99
C TYR A 302 -0.31 -29.32 -16.35
N TRP A 303 -1.21 -28.59 -16.98
CA TRP A 303 -2.57 -28.29 -16.51
C TRP A 303 -3.58 -28.63 -17.60
N PRO A 304 -3.78 -29.94 -17.91
CA PRO A 304 -4.52 -30.35 -19.10
C PRO A 304 -6.06 -30.18 -19.00
N ASP A 305 -6.62 -30.16 -17.78
CA ASP A 305 -8.07 -30.03 -17.55
C ASP A 305 -8.36 -29.10 -16.36
N VAL A 306 -8.12 -27.81 -16.54
CA VAL A 306 -8.36 -26.79 -15.50
C VAL A 306 -9.84 -26.76 -15.07
N PRO A 307 -10.85 -26.82 -15.98
CA PRO A 307 -12.24 -26.88 -15.55
C PRO A 307 -12.57 -28.12 -14.70
N GLY A 308 -11.98 -29.28 -15.03
CA GLY A 308 -12.12 -30.50 -14.23
C GLY A 308 -11.52 -30.38 -12.86
N MET A 309 -10.30 -29.84 -12.78
CA MET A 309 -9.63 -29.53 -11.51
C MET A 309 -10.47 -28.62 -10.63
N CYS A 310 -10.96 -27.52 -11.16
CA CYS A 310 -11.79 -26.57 -10.40
C CYS A 310 -13.12 -27.20 -9.92
N ARG A 311 -13.76 -28.07 -10.73
CA ARG A 311 -14.95 -28.81 -10.29
C ARG A 311 -14.64 -29.77 -9.14
N GLU A 312 -13.59 -30.58 -9.23
CA GLU A 312 -13.20 -31.52 -8.20
C GLU A 312 -12.85 -30.81 -6.89
N LEU A 313 -12.09 -29.71 -6.94
CA LEU A 313 -11.80 -28.89 -5.76
C LEU A 313 -13.07 -28.33 -5.13
N LYS A 314 -13.99 -27.81 -5.94
CA LYS A 314 -15.29 -27.29 -5.48
C LYS A 314 -16.15 -28.38 -4.82
N GLU A 315 -16.16 -29.61 -5.34
CA GLU A 315 -16.86 -30.76 -4.73
C GLU A 315 -16.27 -31.13 -3.37
N MET A 316 -14.98 -30.90 -3.18
CA MET A 316 -14.29 -31.01 -1.89
C MET A 316 -14.50 -29.81 -0.96
N GLY A 317 -15.17 -28.73 -1.41
CA GLY A 317 -15.35 -27.48 -0.68
C GLY A 317 -14.11 -26.60 -0.69
N ILE A 318 -13.18 -26.80 -1.61
CA ILE A 318 -11.90 -26.08 -1.68
C ILE A 318 -11.96 -25.06 -2.82
N GLN A 319 -11.55 -23.82 -2.54
CA GLN A 319 -11.35 -22.78 -3.55
C GLN A 319 -9.94 -22.85 -4.14
N VAL A 320 -9.79 -22.45 -5.39
CA VAL A 320 -8.47 -22.32 -6.02
C VAL A 320 -8.13 -20.86 -6.26
N VAL A 321 -6.95 -20.45 -5.80
CA VAL A 321 -6.34 -19.14 -6.07
C VAL A 321 -5.21 -19.32 -7.06
N VAL A 322 -5.12 -18.45 -8.06
CA VAL A 322 -4.10 -18.51 -9.11
C VAL A 322 -3.22 -17.27 -9.06
N SER A 323 -1.91 -17.47 -9.02
CA SER A 323 -0.92 -16.39 -9.10
C SER A 323 -0.93 -15.74 -10.48
N VAL A 324 -0.93 -14.42 -10.52
CA VAL A 324 -0.82 -13.62 -11.74
C VAL A 324 0.27 -12.57 -11.52
N TRP A 325 1.19 -12.49 -12.48
CA TRP A 325 2.22 -11.48 -12.51
C TRP A 325 1.89 -10.38 -13.54
N PRO A 326 2.24 -9.12 -13.29
CA PRO A 326 2.00 -8.04 -14.23
C PRO A 326 3.05 -7.97 -15.34
N THR A 327 3.93 -8.95 -15.42
CA THR A 327 5.03 -9.04 -16.37
C THR A 327 4.58 -9.67 -17.69
N VAL A 328 5.14 -9.15 -18.79
CA VAL A 328 4.90 -9.62 -20.16
C VAL A 328 6.24 -9.89 -20.81
N ASP A 329 6.52 -11.15 -21.12
CA ASP A 329 7.72 -11.56 -21.86
C ASP A 329 7.64 -11.03 -23.30
N ILE A 330 8.76 -10.54 -23.84
CA ILE A 330 8.85 -10.00 -25.21
C ILE A 330 8.50 -11.02 -26.31
N TYR A 331 8.52 -12.32 -25.97
CA TYR A 331 8.12 -13.41 -26.86
C TYR A 331 6.70 -13.92 -26.55
N SER A 332 5.96 -13.28 -25.63
CA SER A 332 4.57 -13.57 -25.36
C SER A 332 3.68 -13.24 -26.55
N GLU A 333 2.62 -14.02 -26.77
CA GLU A 333 1.63 -13.76 -27.83
C GLU A 333 0.93 -12.40 -27.71
N ASN A 334 0.95 -11.79 -26.52
CA ASN A 334 0.30 -10.51 -26.24
C ASN A 334 1.25 -9.31 -26.34
N PHE A 335 2.59 -9.52 -26.41
CA PHE A 335 3.58 -8.45 -26.27
C PHE A 335 3.47 -7.37 -27.37
N GLU A 336 3.47 -7.77 -28.66
CA GLU A 336 3.47 -6.78 -29.74
C GLU A 336 2.20 -5.94 -29.74
N GLU A 337 1.02 -6.56 -29.50
CA GLU A 337 -0.24 -5.84 -29.40
C GLU A 337 -0.23 -4.84 -28.24
N MET A 338 0.25 -5.26 -27.04
CA MET A 338 0.33 -4.40 -25.87
C MET A 338 1.31 -3.25 -26.06
N LYS A 339 2.43 -3.49 -26.74
CA LYS A 339 3.42 -2.48 -27.08
C LYS A 339 2.86 -1.44 -28.05
N GLU A 340 2.22 -1.87 -29.13
CA GLU A 340 1.61 -0.97 -30.13
C GLU A 340 0.51 -0.10 -29.54
N LYS A 341 -0.29 -0.64 -28.63
CA LYS A 341 -1.36 0.08 -27.91
C LYS A 341 -0.85 0.94 -26.76
N GLY A 342 0.44 0.88 -26.42
CA GLY A 342 1.00 1.64 -25.30
C GLY A 342 0.55 1.16 -23.94
N TYR A 343 0.31 -0.15 -23.77
CA TYR A 343 -0.16 -0.78 -22.53
C TYR A 343 0.97 -1.20 -21.58
N LEU A 344 2.23 -1.04 -22.02
CA LEU A 344 3.42 -1.41 -21.25
C LEU A 344 4.06 -0.20 -20.57
N VAL A 345 4.70 -0.44 -19.44
CA VAL A 345 5.53 0.55 -18.74
C VAL A 345 6.67 0.97 -19.68
N ARG A 346 6.91 2.28 -19.74
CA ARG A 346 7.94 2.89 -20.60
C ARG A 346 9.07 3.46 -19.75
N THR A 347 10.13 3.89 -20.41
CA THR A 347 11.17 4.70 -19.78
C THR A 347 10.98 6.18 -20.11
N GLU A 348 11.56 7.07 -19.32
CA GLU A 348 11.54 8.52 -19.58
C GLU A 348 12.20 8.88 -20.93
N HIS A 349 13.18 8.10 -21.36
CA HIS A 349 13.85 8.30 -22.63
C HIS A 349 13.25 7.52 -23.81
N GLY A 350 12.11 6.84 -23.61
CA GLY A 350 11.41 6.08 -24.65
C GLY A 350 12.08 4.79 -25.09
N VAL A 351 13.16 4.38 -24.45
CA VAL A 351 13.84 3.10 -24.72
C VAL A 351 13.13 2.01 -23.93
N PRO A 352 12.63 0.93 -24.56
CA PRO A 352 12.09 -0.22 -23.84
C PRO A 352 13.20 -0.84 -22.99
N LEU A 353 12.97 -0.94 -21.67
CA LEU A 353 13.82 -1.72 -20.79
C LEU A 353 13.13 -3.03 -20.47
N THR A 354 13.84 -4.12 -20.70
CA THR A 354 13.45 -5.41 -20.17
C THR A 354 13.87 -5.50 -18.71
N MET A 355 12.98 -5.99 -17.89
CA MET A 355 13.20 -6.23 -16.48
C MET A 355 13.45 -7.72 -16.32
N LEU A 356 14.63 -8.08 -15.80
CA LEU A 356 15.03 -9.48 -15.68
C LEU A 356 14.40 -10.09 -14.42
N CYS A 357 13.32 -10.84 -14.60
CA CYS A 357 12.78 -11.71 -13.55
C CYS A 357 12.43 -13.08 -14.15
N GLY A 358 13.44 -13.82 -14.58
CA GLY A 358 13.31 -15.12 -15.23
C GLY A 358 13.27 -15.07 -16.76
N GLY A 359 13.45 -13.90 -17.39
CA GLY A 359 13.45 -13.70 -18.84
C GLY A 359 13.62 -12.26 -19.27
N ASN A 360 13.00 -11.88 -20.36
CA ASN A 360 13.02 -10.52 -20.90
C ASN A 360 11.61 -9.91 -20.76
N GLU A 361 11.23 -9.58 -19.55
CA GLU A 361 9.89 -9.09 -19.26
C GLU A 361 9.82 -7.58 -19.20
N VAL A 362 8.64 -7.05 -19.54
CA VAL A 362 8.21 -5.66 -19.30
C VAL A 362 6.91 -5.70 -18.51
N PHE A 363 6.71 -4.79 -17.58
CA PHE A 363 5.46 -4.70 -16.84
C PHE A 363 4.35 -4.08 -17.68
N PHE A 364 3.10 -4.57 -17.57
CA PHE A 364 2.00 -3.79 -18.10
C PHE A 364 1.74 -2.56 -17.23
N ASP A 365 1.26 -1.49 -17.84
CA ASP A 365 0.96 -0.24 -17.13
C ASP A 365 -0.44 -0.30 -16.49
N ALA A 366 -0.51 -0.72 -15.23
CA ALA A 366 -1.77 -0.80 -14.50
C ALA A 366 -2.45 0.58 -14.30
N THR A 367 -1.74 1.70 -14.46
CA THR A 367 -2.34 3.04 -14.38
C THR A 367 -3.15 3.38 -15.63
N ASN A 368 -2.92 2.68 -16.75
CA ASN A 368 -3.66 2.82 -18.00
C ASN A 368 -4.99 2.04 -17.92
N PRO A 369 -6.16 2.70 -18.00
CA PRO A 369 -7.45 2.01 -17.94
C PRO A 369 -7.67 1.01 -19.07
N ASP A 370 -7.18 1.29 -20.28
CA ASP A 370 -7.33 0.38 -21.42
C ASP A 370 -6.44 -0.86 -21.24
N ALA A 371 -5.25 -0.71 -20.67
CA ALA A 371 -4.39 -1.84 -20.33
C ALA A 371 -5.04 -2.74 -19.26
N ARG A 372 -5.69 -2.15 -18.26
CA ARG A 372 -6.45 -2.93 -17.25
C ARG A 372 -7.56 -3.74 -17.89
N THR A 373 -8.34 -3.14 -18.77
CA THR A 373 -9.43 -3.82 -19.50
C THR A 373 -8.87 -4.97 -20.33
N TYR A 374 -7.81 -4.72 -21.09
CA TYR A 374 -7.17 -5.74 -21.92
C TYR A 374 -6.67 -6.94 -21.09
N VAL A 375 -5.97 -6.68 -19.99
CA VAL A 375 -5.46 -7.74 -19.11
C VAL A 375 -6.62 -8.52 -18.49
N TRP A 376 -7.66 -7.83 -18.01
CA TRP A 376 -8.83 -8.51 -17.46
C TRP A 376 -9.53 -9.42 -18.49
N GLU A 377 -9.69 -9.00 -19.73
CA GLU A 377 -10.28 -9.83 -20.80
C GLU A 377 -9.50 -11.14 -21.00
N LYS A 378 -8.15 -11.09 -20.95
CA LYS A 378 -7.33 -12.30 -21.03
C LYS A 378 -7.49 -13.19 -19.79
N ILE A 379 -7.45 -12.58 -18.60
CA ILE A 379 -7.67 -13.26 -17.30
C ILE A 379 -9.06 -13.91 -17.28
N LYS A 380 -10.09 -13.17 -17.66
CA LYS A 380 -11.45 -13.70 -17.70
C LYS A 380 -11.55 -14.95 -18.58
N LYS A 381 -11.11 -14.84 -19.82
CA LYS A 381 -11.17 -15.94 -20.79
C LYS A 381 -10.40 -17.19 -20.34
N ASN A 382 -9.20 -16.99 -19.82
CA ASN A 382 -8.22 -18.08 -19.64
C ASN A 382 -8.19 -18.66 -18.22
N TYR A 383 -8.69 -17.92 -17.22
CA TYR A 383 -8.77 -18.38 -15.82
C TYR A 383 -10.21 -18.35 -15.28
N TYR A 384 -10.86 -17.19 -15.28
CA TYR A 384 -12.14 -16.99 -14.62
C TYR A 384 -13.24 -17.88 -15.23
N ASP A 385 -13.39 -17.88 -16.56
CA ASP A 385 -14.36 -18.70 -17.29
C ASP A 385 -14.03 -20.20 -17.24
N GLN A 386 -12.77 -20.56 -16.92
CA GLN A 386 -12.34 -21.95 -16.68
C GLN A 386 -12.63 -22.44 -15.26
N GLY A 387 -13.10 -21.56 -14.36
CA GLY A 387 -13.44 -21.88 -12.97
C GLY A 387 -12.42 -21.40 -11.94
N ALA A 388 -11.23 -20.95 -12.33
CA ALA A 388 -10.23 -20.34 -11.44
C ALA A 388 -10.57 -18.84 -11.25
N LYS A 389 -11.32 -18.52 -10.18
CA LYS A 389 -11.97 -17.23 -10.00
C LYS A 389 -11.32 -16.32 -8.96
N LEU A 390 -10.35 -16.81 -8.24
CA LEU A 390 -9.65 -16.07 -7.19
C LEU A 390 -8.18 -15.87 -7.58
N PHE A 391 -7.62 -14.72 -7.25
CA PHE A 391 -6.33 -14.31 -7.78
C PHE A 391 -5.34 -13.89 -6.70
N TRP A 392 -4.08 -14.20 -6.96
CA TRP A 392 -2.92 -13.71 -6.24
C TRP A 392 -2.10 -12.81 -7.16
N LEU A 393 -2.14 -11.50 -6.89
CA LEU A 393 -1.48 -10.46 -7.66
C LEU A 393 -0.07 -10.24 -7.12
N ASP A 394 0.86 -11.02 -7.63
CA ASP A 394 2.25 -10.98 -7.21
C ASP A 394 3.04 -9.93 -8.02
N VAL A 395 4.27 -9.61 -7.61
CA VAL A 395 5.17 -8.62 -8.24
C VAL A 395 4.53 -7.23 -8.39
N ALA A 396 3.65 -6.89 -7.45
CA ALA A 396 2.69 -5.79 -7.56
C ALA A 396 3.23 -4.39 -7.22
N GLU A 397 4.49 -4.24 -6.87
CA GLU A 397 5.15 -2.96 -6.51
C GLU A 397 5.16 -1.94 -7.68
N PRO A 398 5.53 -2.23 -8.96
CA PRO A 398 6.17 -3.42 -9.55
C PRO A 398 7.58 -3.69 -9.03
N GLU A 399 7.95 -4.97 -8.98
CA GLU A 399 9.30 -5.38 -8.59
C GLU A 399 10.28 -5.18 -9.75
N TYR A 400 10.74 -3.98 -9.94
CA TYR A 400 11.78 -3.70 -10.91
C TYR A 400 13.10 -4.36 -10.52
N SER A 401 13.80 -4.97 -11.46
CA SER A 401 15.11 -5.57 -11.21
C SER A 401 16.14 -4.55 -10.72
N VAL A 402 15.97 -3.30 -11.14
CA VAL A 402 16.64 -2.12 -10.60
C VAL A 402 15.56 -1.11 -10.23
N TYR A 403 15.49 -0.75 -8.96
CA TYR A 403 14.56 0.27 -8.47
C TYR A 403 15.03 1.69 -8.86
N ASP A 404 15.15 1.93 -10.17
CA ASP A 404 15.44 3.25 -10.73
C ASP A 404 14.14 4.01 -11.02
N PHE A 405 13.51 4.52 -9.96
CA PHE A 405 12.24 5.24 -10.04
C PHE A 405 12.28 6.48 -10.95
N LYS A 406 13.45 7.01 -11.28
CA LYS A 406 13.60 8.16 -12.18
C LYS A 406 13.48 7.78 -13.63
N ASN A 407 13.69 6.52 -13.96
CA ASN A 407 13.77 6.06 -15.34
C ASN A 407 12.43 5.58 -15.90
N TYR A 408 11.52 5.11 -15.05
CA TYR A 408 10.27 4.51 -15.49
C TYR A 408 9.12 5.52 -15.55
N ARG A 409 8.23 5.27 -16.53
CA ARG A 409 7.07 6.11 -16.78
C ARG A 409 5.81 5.31 -17.03
N TYR A 410 4.74 5.67 -16.31
CA TYR A 410 3.37 5.22 -16.53
C TYR A 410 2.60 6.20 -17.42
N GLN A 411 1.42 5.82 -17.87
CA GLN A 411 0.49 6.76 -18.52
C GLN A 411 0.13 7.91 -17.58
N LEU A 412 -0.01 7.62 -16.29
CA LEU A 412 -0.41 8.59 -15.27
C LEU A 412 0.66 9.65 -14.97
N GLY A 413 1.94 9.32 -15.14
CA GLY A 413 3.09 10.18 -14.86
C GLY A 413 4.39 9.41 -14.73
N SER A 414 5.47 10.09 -14.35
CA SER A 414 6.73 9.41 -14.02
C SER A 414 6.55 8.55 -12.75
N VAL A 415 7.30 7.45 -12.65
CA VAL A 415 7.23 6.58 -11.47
C VAL A 415 7.69 7.34 -10.21
N GLN A 416 8.61 8.29 -10.35
CA GLN A 416 9.01 9.15 -9.24
C GLN A 416 7.84 9.99 -8.70
N GLU A 417 6.89 10.42 -9.58
CA GLU A 417 5.72 11.23 -9.21
C GLU A 417 4.55 10.39 -8.69
N VAL A 418 4.33 9.19 -9.28
CA VAL A 418 3.09 8.42 -9.01
C VAL A 418 3.34 6.93 -8.71
N GLY A 419 4.58 6.53 -8.46
CA GLY A 419 4.96 5.11 -8.36
C GLY A 419 4.19 4.31 -7.33
N ASN A 420 3.95 4.89 -6.17
CA ASN A 420 3.32 4.20 -5.05
C ASN A 420 1.85 3.80 -5.30
N ILE A 421 1.19 4.35 -6.33
CA ILE A 421 -0.22 4.06 -6.60
C ILE A 421 -0.42 2.84 -7.52
N TYR A 422 0.63 2.31 -8.13
CA TYR A 422 0.54 1.19 -9.07
C TYR A 422 -0.23 -0.01 -8.52
N PRO A 423 0.07 -0.52 -7.30
CA PRO A 423 -0.62 -1.69 -6.75
C PRO A 423 -2.12 -1.47 -6.58
N LYS A 424 -2.56 -0.26 -6.26
CA LYS A 424 -3.98 0.11 -6.18
C LYS A 424 -4.69 -0.07 -7.53
N TYR A 425 -4.05 0.34 -8.63
CA TYR A 425 -4.64 0.20 -9.96
C TYR A 425 -4.55 -1.24 -10.51
N TYR A 426 -3.49 -1.97 -10.16
CA TYR A 426 -3.39 -3.37 -10.49
C TYR A 426 -4.52 -4.17 -9.81
N LEU A 427 -4.71 -3.96 -8.53
CA LEU A 427 -5.83 -4.55 -7.77
C LEU A 427 -7.20 -4.16 -8.36
N LYS A 428 -7.35 -2.87 -8.71
CA LYS A 428 -8.59 -2.34 -9.30
C LYS A 428 -8.98 -3.06 -10.60
N ALA A 429 -8.04 -3.48 -11.43
CA ALA A 429 -8.31 -4.22 -12.66
C ALA A 429 -9.09 -5.52 -12.38
N PHE A 430 -8.68 -6.25 -11.35
CA PHE A 430 -9.34 -7.51 -10.95
C PHE A 430 -10.64 -7.26 -10.20
N TYR A 431 -10.66 -6.30 -9.30
CA TYR A 431 -11.86 -5.93 -8.56
C TYR A 431 -13.01 -5.51 -9.49
N ASP A 432 -12.75 -4.60 -10.43
CA ASP A 432 -13.75 -4.14 -11.39
C ASP A 432 -14.24 -5.29 -12.27
N GLY A 433 -13.31 -6.14 -12.72
CA GLY A 433 -13.62 -7.29 -13.55
C GLY A 433 -14.46 -8.34 -12.83
N MET A 434 -14.06 -8.75 -11.63
CA MET A 434 -14.83 -9.73 -10.82
C MET A 434 -16.20 -9.18 -10.44
N THR A 435 -16.29 -7.89 -10.08
CA THR A 435 -17.58 -7.22 -9.80
C THR A 435 -18.50 -7.22 -11.02
N ALA A 436 -17.96 -6.98 -12.23
CA ALA A 436 -18.73 -7.02 -13.47
C ALA A 436 -19.29 -8.43 -13.79
N GLU A 437 -18.62 -9.48 -13.30
CA GLU A 437 -19.07 -10.87 -13.40
C GLU A 437 -20.02 -11.29 -12.26
N GLY A 438 -20.38 -10.36 -11.36
CA GLY A 438 -21.37 -10.57 -10.30
C GLY A 438 -20.79 -10.98 -8.94
N ASP A 439 -19.46 -10.94 -8.75
CA ASP A 439 -18.87 -11.11 -7.41
C ASP A 439 -19.19 -9.89 -6.57
N ALA A 440 -19.89 -10.10 -5.44
CA ALA A 440 -20.31 -9.04 -4.53
C ALA A 440 -19.19 -8.59 -3.57
N MET A 441 -18.18 -9.43 -3.36
CA MET A 441 -17.10 -9.21 -2.38
C MET A 441 -15.75 -9.68 -2.94
N PRO A 442 -15.27 -9.09 -4.05
CA PRO A 442 -13.99 -9.48 -4.61
C PRO A 442 -12.83 -9.22 -3.65
N ILE A 443 -12.04 -10.24 -3.39
CA ILE A 443 -10.80 -10.17 -2.61
C ILE A 443 -9.68 -10.77 -3.45
N SER A 444 -8.54 -10.09 -3.53
CA SER A 444 -7.34 -10.63 -4.15
C SER A 444 -6.15 -10.54 -3.20
N LEU A 445 -5.36 -11.61 -3.12
CA LEU A 445 -4.06 -11.58 -2.46
C LEU A 445 -3.13 -10.70 -3.32
N ILE A 446 -2.49 -9.71 -2.72
CA ILE A 446 -1.62 -8.77 -3.43
C ILE A 446 -0.38 -8.43 -2.62
N ARG A 447 0.82 -8.37 -3.27
CA ARG A 447 2.08 -8.14 -2.55
C ARG A 447 2.26 -6.72 -2.06
N SER A 448 1.59 -5.75 -2.66
CA SER A 448 1.72 -4.35 -2.28
C SER A 448 0.38 -3.62 -2.27
N ALA A 449 0.32 -2.49 -1.59
CA ALA A 449 -0.88 -1.65 -1.49
C ALA A 449 -0.49 -0.18 -1.29
N TRP A 450 -1.45 0.71 -1.51
CA TRP A 450 -1.36 2.12 -1.15
C TRP A 450 -2.69 2.55 -0.50
N ALA A 451 -2.74 3.75 0.09
CA ALA A 451 -3.96 4.28 0.70
C ALA A 451 -5.17 4.19 -0.27
N GLY A 452 -6.29 3.67 0.22
CA GLY A 452 -7.49 3.39 -0.57
C GLY A 452 -7.46 2.09 -1.39
N SER A 453 -6.45 1.23 -1.22
CA SER A 453 -6.46 -0.12 -1.82
C SER A 453 -7.48 -1.04 -1.16
N ALA A 454 -7.77 -0.82 0.13
CA ALA A 454 -8.70 -1.66 0.90
C ALA A 454 -10.06 -1.82 0.22
N LYS A 455 -10.64 -0.74 -0.35
CA LYS A 455 -11.94 -0.77 -1.04
C LYS A 455 -12.01 -1.71 -2.24
N TYR A 456 -10.86 -2.03 -2.81
CA TYR A 456 -10.74 -2.97 -3.93
C TYR A 456 -10.40 -4.40 -3.47
N GLY A 457 -10.62 -4.70 -2.19
CA GLY A 457 -10.43 -6.05 -1.66
C GLY A 457 -8.96 -6.46 -1.49
N ALA A 458 -8.08 -5.53 -1.10
CA ALA A 458 -6.68 -5.84 -0.83
C ALA A 458 -6.54 -6.79 0.36
N LEU A 459 -6.03 -8.00 0.11
CA LEU A 459 -5.46 -8.91 1.09
C LEU A 459 -3.95 -8.91 0.89
N VAL A 460 -3.19 -8.33 1.80
CA VAL A 460 -1.74 -8.16 1.66
C VAL A 460 -1.00 -9.22 2.46
N TRP A 461 0.17 -9.67 1.98
CA TRP A 461 1.02 -10.58 2.75
C TRP A 461 2.42 -10.00 2.97
N SER A 462 3.19 -10.66 3.81
CA SER A 462 4.51 -10.24 4.28
C SER A 462 5.60 -10.15 3.21
N GLY A 463 5.35 -10.62 1.97
CA GLY A 463 6.36 -10.72 0.91
C GLY A 463 7.36 -11.87 1.14
N ASP A 464 8.50 -11.82 0.45
CA ASP A 464 9.50 -12.90 0.39
C ASP A 464 10.46 -12.85 1.59
N ILE A 465 9.92 -13.05 2.78
CA ILE A 465 10.62 -12.94 4.05
C ILE A 465 11.45 -14.18 4.40
N VAL A 466 12.47 -13.99 5.22
CA VAL A 466 13.37 -15.07 5.64
C VAL A 466 12.76 -15.92 6.75
N SER A 467 13.00 -17.24 6.70
CA SER A 467 12.60 -18.21 7.72
C SER A 467 13.50 -18.12 8.96
N SER A 468 13.21 -17.19 9.86
CA SER A 468 13.93 -17.02 11.13
C SER A 468 13.04 -16.47 12.24
N PHE A 469 13.37 -16.73 13.50
CA PHE A 469 12.64 -16.16 14.65
C PHE A 469 12.70 -14.64 14.68
N GLU A 470 13.82 -14.07 14.28
CA GLU A 470 13.97 -12.61 14.20
C GLU A 470 13.03 -12.00 13.16
N CYS A 471 12.93 -12.61 11.99
CA CYS A 471 11.98 -12.19 10.96
C CYS A 471 10.54 -12.37 11.43
N PHE A 472 10.22 -13.48 12.09
CA PHE A 472 8.90 -13.73 12.66
C PHE A 472 8.47 -12.63 13.63
N GLN A 473 9.35 -12.19 14.54
CA GLN A 473 9.07 -11.09 15.46
C GLN A 473 8.71 -9.80 14.71
N ARG A 474 9.40 -9.49 13.61
CA ARG A 474 9.10 -8.31 12.78
C ARG A 474 7.72 -8.39 12.12
N GLN A 475 7.24 -9.60 11.80
CA GLN A 475 5.93 -9.75 11.16
C GLN A 475 4.77 -9.37 12.08
N VAL A 476 4.92 -9.53 13.40
CA VAL A 476 3.91 -9.10 14.37
C VAL A 476 3.71 -7.58 14.29
N GLN A 477 4.81 -6.80 14.32
CA GLN A 477 4.73 -5.35 14.18
C GLN A 477 4.24 -4.91 12.79
N ALA A 478 4.72 -5.59 11.74
CA ALA A 478 4.30 -5.29 10.36
C ALA A 478 2.79 -5.47 10.17
N GLY A 479 2.22 -6.59 10.63
CA GLY A 479 0.79 -6.85 10.53
C GLY A 479 -0.06 -5.84 11.32
N LEU A 480 0.36 -5.47 12.53
CA LEU A 480 -0.32 -4.46 13.34
C LEU A 480 -0.28 -3.07 12.67
N ASN A 481 0.86 -2.65 12.15
CA ASN A 481 1.00 -1.37 11.44
C ASN A 481 0.23 -1.36 10.10
N MET A 482 0.12 -2.51 9.39
CA MET A 482 -0.74 -2.63 8.22
C MET A 482 -2.22 -2.42 8.57
N ALA A 483 -2.70 -3.03 9.66
CA ALA A 483 -4.07 -2.86 10.12
C ALA A 483 -4.38 -1.38 10.43
N VAL A 484 -3.50 -0.70 11.20
CA VAL A 484 -3.61 0.73 11.50
C VAL A 484 -3.53 1.59 10.24
N ALA A 485 -2.76 1.19 9.24
CA ALA A 485 -2.70 1.90 7.96
C ALA A 485 -3.95 1.70 7.06
N GLY A 486 -4.98 1.00 7.55
CA GLY A 486 -6.25 0.78 6.85
C GLY A 486 -6.24 -0.38 5.87
N ILE A 487 -5.35 -1.36 6.05
CA ILE A 487 -5.34 -2.63 5.31
C ILE A 487 -5.64 -3.77 6.31
N PRO A 488 -6.90 -4.03 6.63
CA PRO A 488 -7.28 -4.98 7.69
C PRO A 488 -7.09 -6.43 7.27
N TRP A 489 -7.17 -6.74 5.97
CA TRP A 489 -6.94 -8.09 5.46
C TRP A 489 -5.46 -8.30 5.21
N TRP A 490 -4.83 -9.05 6.10
CA TRP A 490 -3.40 -9.29 6.08
C TRP A 490 -3.07 -10.73 6.45
N THR A 491 -1.97 -11.24 5.90
CA THR A 491 -1.42 -12.56 6.24
C THR A 491 0.11 -12.52 6.21
N THR A 492 0.74 -13.57 6.70
CA THR A 492 2.19 -13.80 6.56
C THR A 492 2.42 -15.17 5.96
N ASP A 493 3.56 -15.38 5.32
CA ASP A 493 4.00 -16.71 4.95
C ASP A 493 4.39 -17.48 6.21
N ILE A 494 3.55 -18.43 6.63
CA ILE A 494 3.80 -19.23 7.83
C ILE A 494 5.10 -20.01 7.66
N GLY A 495 6.03 -19.79 8.57
CA GLY A 495 7.37 -20.35 8.52
C GLY A 495 8.40 -19.50 7.76
N GLY A 496 8.01 -18.32 7.25
CA GLY A 496 8.82 -17.52 6.33
C GLY A 496 8.84 -18.09 4.91
N PHE A 497 9.29 -17.31 3.93
CA PHE A 497 9.35 -17.74 2.53
C PHE A 497 10.69 -18.42 2.20
N HIS A 498 11.82 -17.77 2.52
CA HIS A 498 13.15 -18.24 2.14
C HIS A 498 13.94 -18.94 3.26
N GLY A 499 14.80 -19.90 2.88
CA GLY A 499 15.92 -20.38 3.67
C GLY A 499 15.65 -21.55 4.62
N ALA A 500 14.46 -22.11 4.60
CA ALA A 500 14.11 -23.25 5.45
C ALA A 500 14.42 -24.60 4.80
N ARG A 501 14.86 -25.55 5.62
CA ARG A 501 14.97 -26.97 5.27
C ARG A 501 13.86 -27.74 5.96
N THR A 502 13.17 -28.60 5.21
CA THR A 502 12.03 -29.39 5.72
C THR A 502 12.46 -30.46 6.75
N ASP A 503 13.74 -30.85 6.75
CA ASP A 503 14.34 -31.84 7.66
C ASP A 503 15.04 -31.20 8.88
N ASP A 504 15.00 -29.87 9.05
CA ASP A 504 15.66 -29.16 10.15
C ASP A 504 14.76 -29.03 11.39
N PRO A 505 15.13 -29.62 12.54
CA PRO A 505 14.38 -29.51 13.79
C PRO A 505 14.23 -28.05 14.30
N ASP A 506 15.18 -27.16 14.00
CA ASP A 506 15.08 -25.76 14.39
C ASP A 506 14.02 -25.05 13.56
N PHE A 507 13.92 -25.40 12.27
CA PHE A 507 12.82 -24.91 11.44
C PHE A 507 11.47 -25.48 11.89
N HIS A 508 11.38 -26.74 12.31
CA HIS A 508 10.11 -27.30 12.84
C HIS A 508 9.59 -26.50 14.04
N ARG A 509 10.50 -26.09 14.95
CA ARG A 509 10.12 -25.22 16.09
C ARG A 509 9.64 -23.84 15.65
N LEU A 510 10.32 -23.22 14.68
CA LEU A 510 9.92 -21.95 14.09
C LEU A 510 8.56 -22.07 13.42
N TYR A 511 8.35 -23.11 12.60
CA TYR A 511 7.10 -23.41 11.93
C TYR A 511 5.93 -23.49 12.91
N ILE A 512 6.07 -24.29 13.99
CA ILE A 512 5.03 -24.43 15.01
C ILE A 512 4.63 -23.08 15.58
N ARG A 513 5.58 -22.24 16.00
CA ARG A 513 5.28 -20.92 16.57
C ARG A 513 4.65 -19.97 15.57
N TRP A 514 5.08 -20.02 14.33
CA TRP A 514 4.51 -19.20 13.27
C TRP A 514 3.11 -19.68 12.87
N PHE A 515 2.88 -20.99 12.90
CA PHE A 515 1.56 -21.58 12.64
C PHE A 515 0.55 -21.18 13.72
N GLU A 516 0.95 -21.25 14.99
CA GLU A 516 0.15 -20.75 16.12
C GLU A 516 -0.23 -19.26 15.93
N TYR A 517 0.70 -18.42 15.53
CA TYR A 517 0.45 -17.01 15.23
C TYR A 517 -0.48 -16.83 14.02
N GLY A 518 -0.31 -17.66 12.99
CA GLY A 518 -1.13 -17.63 11.78
C GLY A 518 -2.62 -17.75 12.04
N CYS A 519 -3.00 -18.48 13.11
CA CYS A 519 -4.41 -18.61 13.54
C CYS A 519 -5.02 -17.29 14.03
N PHE A 520 -4.20 -16.32 14.41
CA PHE A 520 -4.62 -14.98 14.86
C PHE A 520 -4.49 -13.92 13.75
N CYS A 521 -3.93 -14.29 12.60
CA CYS A 521 -3.94 -13.42 11.43
C CYS A 521 -5.34 -13.42 10.79
N PRO A 522 -5.75 -12.30 10.14
CA PRO A 522 -7.02 -12.24 9.40
C PRO A 522 -7.18 -13.35 8.36
N VAL A 523 -6.09 -13.81 7.76
CA VAL A 523 -6.04 -14.97 6.86
C VAL A 523 -4.88 -15.87 7.27
N MET A 524 -5.14 -17.17 7.35
CA MET A 524 -4.16 -18.19 7.73
C MET A 524 -3.60 -18.89 6.48
N ARG A 525 -2.37 -18.53 6.07
CA ARG A 525 -1.76 -19.02 4.82
C ARG A 525 -0.40 -19.68 5.08
N LEU A 526 -0.30 -20.94 4.77
CA LEU A 526 0.99 -21.67 4.72
C LEU A 526 1.60 -21.54 3.33
N HIS A 527 2.78 -20.94 3.24
CA HIS A 527 3.53 -20.79 2.00
C HIS A 527 5.04 -20.78 2.26
N GLY A 528 5.84 -21.20 1.27
CA GLY A 528 7.28 -21.13 1.34
C GLY A 528 8.02 -21.81 0.20
N ASN A 529 9.26 -21.36 0.02
CA ASN A 529 10.27 -21.93 -0.86
C ASN A 529 11.25 -22.75 -0.01
N ARG A 530 11.07 -24.06 0.05
CA ARG A 530 11.78 -24.95 0.98
C ARG A 530 12.97 -25.66 0.32
N ASN A 531 13.84 -26.24 1.16
CA ASN A 531 14.94 -27.11 0.76
C ASN A 531 14.81 -28.49 1.44
N PRO A 532 15.37 -29.58 0.89
CA PRO A 532 16.07 -29.63 -0.39
C PRO A 532 15.15 -29.33 -1.57
N GLN A 533 15.73 -28.77 -2.63
CA GLN A 533 14.97 -28.55 -3.86
C GLN A 533 14.67 -29.90 -4.53
N GLU A 534 13.40 -30.14 -4.81
CA GLU A 534 12.97 -31.28 -5.61
C GLU A 534 12.78 -30.81 -7.05
N GLY A 535 13.78 -31.04 -7.88
CA GLY A 535 13.75 -30.65 -9.27
C GLY A 535 12.79 -31.49 -10.11
N TYR A 536 11.94 -30.84 -10.90
CA TYR A 536 11.11 -31.47 -11.94
C TYR A 536 11.73 -31.28 -13.34
N GLY A 537 13.05 -31.30 -13.41
CA GLY A 537 13.86 -31.09 -14.61
C GLY A 537 14.43 -29.66 -14.69
N ALA A 538 15.45 -29.49 -15.54
CA ALA A 538 16.22 -28.25 -15.66
C ALA A 538 15.44 -27.05 -16.21
N GLU A 539 14.22 -27.23 -16.64
CA GLU A 539 13.37 -26.20 -17.26
C GLU A 539 12.38 -25.55 -16.29
N GLN A 540 12.29 -26.02 -15.03
CA GLN A 540 11.29 -25.53 -14.10
C GLN A 540 11.92 -24.77 -12.94
N ILE A 541 11.46 -23.54 -12.72
CA ILE A 541 11.89 -22.65 -11.66
C ILE A 541 11.02 -22.90 -10.41
N GLY A 542 11.64 -22.81 -9.24
CA GLY A 542 11.03 -23.07 -7.94
C GLY A 542 11.59 -24.31 -7.28
N SER A 543 11.41 -24.47 -5.97
CA SER A 543 11.99 -25.60 -5.24
C SER A 543 11.19 -26.88 -5.40
N GLY A 544 9.86 -26.78 -5.53
CA GLY A 544 8.94 -27.91 -5.53
C GLY A 544 8.89 -28.71 -4.22
N SER A 545 9.74 -28.37 -3.25
CA SER A 545 9.80 -29.04 -1.94
C SER A 545 8.47 -29.02 -1.21
N ASP A 546 8.22 -30.05 -0.44
CA ASP A 546 7.00 -30.17 0.37
C ASP A 546 6.88 -29.03 1.39
N ASN A 547 5.68 -28.50 1.53
CA ASN A 547 5.33 -27.42 2.45
C ASN A 547 3.93 -27.62 3.04
N GLU A 548 3.46 -28.85 3.08
CA GLU A 548 2.19 -29.23 3.68
C GLU A 548 2.38 -29.46 5.20
N ILE A 549 1.30 -29.35 5.97
CA ILE A 549 1.37 -29.45 7.44
C ILE A 549 2.01 -30.77 7.97
N TRP A 550 1.99 -31.83 7.17
CA TRP A 550 2.64 -33.11 7.49
C TRP A 550 4.11 -33.22 7.08
N SER A 551 4.69 -32.14 6.53
CA SER A 551 6.06 -32.16 5.99
C SER A 551 7.14 -31.86 7.02
N PHE A 552 6.75 -31.48 8.26
CA PHE A 552 7.64 -30.96 9.30
C PHE A 552 7.71 -31.87 10.54
N GLY A 553 7.47 -33.18 10.36
CA GLY A 553 7.50 -34.17 11.42
C GLY A 553 6.19 -34.35 12.18
N ASP A 554 6.06 -35.50 12.88
CA ASP A 554 4.81 -35.90 13.55
C ASP A 554 4.37 -34.91 14.62
N GLU A 555 5.29 -34.35 15.42
CA GLU A 555 4.97 -33.38 16.46
C GLU A 555 4.36 -32.09 15.86
N ALA A 556 4.97 -31.55 14.80
CA ALA A 556 4.47 -30.36 14.12
C ALA A 556 3.09 -30.63 13.48
N TYR A 557 2.90 -31.80 12.89
CA TYR A 557 1.62 -32.23 12.32
C TYR A 557 0.51 -32.31 13.38
N GLU A 558 0.77 -33.01 14.50
CA GLU A 558 -0.22 -33.15 15.59
C GLU A 558 -0.54 -31.80 16.27
N ILE A 559 0.41 -30.89 16.35
CA ILE A 559 0.16 -29.52 16.82
C ILE A 559 -0.68 -28.76 15.80
N SER A 560 -0.32 -28.78 14.50
CA SER A 560 -1.07 -28.08 13.45
C SER A 560 -2.53 -28.47 13.38
N LYS A 561 -2.86 -29.75 13.65
CA LYS A 561 -4.24 -30.25 13.70
C LYS A 561 -5.08 -29.69 14.85
N LYS A 562 -4.46 -29.13 15.88
CA LYS A 562 -5.19 -28.57 17.04
C LYS A 562 -5.62 -27.12 16.81
N TYR A 563 -4.90 -26.43 15.92
CA TYR A 563 -5.19 -25.04 15.53
C TYR A 563 -5.98 -25.00 14.22
#